data_3be26107a25acaab37de11155d11175e
#
_entry.id   3be26107a25acaab37de11155d11175e
#
_cell.length_a   1.000
_cell.length_b   1.000
_cell.length_c   1.000
_cell.angle_alpha   90.00
_cell.angle_beta   90.00
_cell.angle_gamma   90.00
#
_symmetry.space_group_name_H-M   'P 1'
#
loop_
_entity.id
_entity.type
_entity.pdbx_description
1 polymer ?
#
loop_
_entity_poly.entity_id
_entity_poly.type
_entity_poly.pdbx_seq_one_letter_code
_entity_poly.pdbx_strand_id
1 'polypeptide(L)'
;MKRYLIFLLFTVLLVPACGTLNTTGKSAENNFVLLASTIGPIDAGIVGALEDGFEKETGIRVRHVGAGTGAALKMAERGQFDLVLAHAKSLEEKFVKDGFGTKRVPIMYNDFVIVGPADDPAGIKGMKTAAQALRAIASRQATFISRGDKSGTHVAEMELWKGAEVMPAGSWYVVYEKGSAGNVPTLRYTSEKQAYTVIDRATYLSVKKEIKLAVLVEGDQAMLNFMSLIPVNQAKFPRVNRTGALQFINWVAAADKGQLIIRDFGKDKYGEPLFFPNSEAWHKSLKK
;
A
#
# COMPACT_ATOMS: atom_id res chain seq x y z
N MET A 1 -94.39 -1.09 24.31
CA MET A 1 -93.27 -1.31 25.23
C MET A 1 -92.06 -0.66 24.59
N LYS A 2 -91.73 0.56 25.05
CA LYS A 2 -90.56 1.35 24.46
C LYS A 2 -89.35 1.10 25.34
N ARG A 3 -88.27 0.52 24.75
CA ARG A 3 -86.96 0.38 25.39
C ARG A 3 -86.15 1.60 25.13
N TYR A 4 -85.74 2.33 26.12
CA TYR A 4 -84.79 3.46 26.06
C TYR A 4 -83.38 2.89 26.19
N LEU A 5 -82.54 3.18 25.21
CA LEU A 5 -81.12 2.86 25.18
C LEU A 5 -80.37 4.07 25.74
N ILE A 6 -79.70 3.93 26.88
CA ILE A 6 -78.91 4.97 27.51
C ILE A 6 -77.49 4.86 26.91
N PHE A 7 -77.07 5.88 26.17
CA PHE A 7 -75.66 6.05 25.68
C PHE A 7 -74.87 6.69 26.80
N LEU A 8 -73.88 5.96 27.36
CA LEU A 8 -72.87 6.54 28.26
C LEU A 8 -71.73 7.10 27.41
N LEU A 9 -71.58 8.42 27.45
CA LEU A 9 -70.47 9.13 26.77
C LEU A 9 -69.23 9.07 27.68
N PHE A 10 -68.22 8.31 27.32
CA PHE A 10 -66.93 8.29 27.98
C PHE A 10 -66.05 9.39 27.34
N THR A 11 -65.86 10.52 28.05
CA THR A 11 -64.91 11.54 27.70
C THR A 11 -63.53 11.14 28.13
N VAL A 12 -62.70 10.73 27.15
CA VAL A 12 -61.27 10.49 27.36
C VAL A 12 -60.55 11.83 27.33
N LEU A 13 -60.04 12.26 28.47
CA LEU A 13 -59.12 13.39 28.62
C LEU A 13 -57.75 12.97 28.10
N LEU A 14 -57.38 13.41 26.89
CA LEU A 14 -56.02 13.33 26.37
C LEU A 14 -55.18 14.44 27.03
N VAL A 15 -54.30 14.06 27.95
CA VAL A 15 -53.23 14.93 28.46
C VAL A 15 -52.05 14.86 27.46
N PRO A 16 -51.63 15.96 26.85
CA PRO A 16 -50.43 15.93 26.03
C PRO A 16 -49.20 15.88 26.97
N ALA A 17 -48.60 14.69 27.13
CA ALA A 17 -47.27 14.57 27.70
C ALA A 17 -46.25 15.14 26.68
N CYS A 18 -45.92 16.43 26.83
CA CYS A 18 -44.81 17.06 26.11
C CYS A 18 -43.50 16.53 26.74
N GLY A 19 -43.14 15.31 26.42
CA GLY A 19 -41.81 14.79 26.68
C GLY A 19 -40.88 15.36 25.67
N THR A 20 -40.05 16.33 26.02
CA THR A 20 -38.88 16.72 25.27
C THR A 20 -37.93 15.52 25.19
N LEU A 21 -38.04 14.77 24.11
CA LEU A 21 -37.01 13.83 23.70
C LEU A 21 -35.78 14.68 23.36
N ASN A 22 -34.93 14.91 24.34
CA ASN A 22 -33.54 15.28 24.13
C ASN A 22 -32.83 14.07 23.48
N THR A 23 -33.12 13.83 22.24
CA THR A 23 -32.19 13.08 21.39
C THR A 23 -30.98 13.96 21.18
N THR A 24 -30.03 13.90 22.11
CA THR A 24 -28.64 14.15 21.76
C THR A 24 -28.31 13.08 20.73
N GLY A 25 -28.67 13.35 19.50
CA GLY A 25 -28.20 12.62 18.35
C GLY A 25 -26.69 12.79 18.33
N LYS A 26 -25.96 11.92 19.02
CA LYS A 26 -24.62 11.58 18.60
C LYS A 26 -24.79 11.22 17.13
N SER A 27 -24.37 12.14 16.25
CA SER A 27 -24.22 11.82 14.83
C SER A 27 -23.50 10.48 14.84
N ALA A 28 -24.05 9.47 14.14
CA ALA A 28 -23.32 8.23 13.94
C ALA A 28 -21.98 8.65 13.39
N GLU A 29 -20.98 8.81 14.28
CA GLU A 29 -19.61 9.09 13.90
C GLU A 29 -19.31 8.01 12.90
N ASN A 30 -18.84 8.45 11.74
CA ASN A 30 -18.57 7.60 10.60
C ASN A 30 -17.36 6.73 10.99
N ASN A 31 -17.62 5.67 11.78
CA ASN A 31 -16.61 4.74 12.32
C ASN A 31 -16.03 3.84 11.22
N PHE A 32 -16.01 4.37 9.99
CA PHE A 32 -15.58 3.64 8.82
C PHE A 32 -14.77 4.55 7.89
N VAL A 33 -13.63 4.04 7.42
CA VAL A 33 -12.71 4.71 6.50
C VAL A 33 -12.44 3.80 5.31
N LEU A 34 -12.62 4.32 4.10
CA LEU A 34 -12.29 3.62 2.85
C LEU A 34 -10.92 4.02 2.33
N LEU A 35 -10.03 3.03 2.19
CA LEU A 35 -8.68 3.18 1.70
C LEU A 35 -8.56 2.63 0.26
N ALA A 36 -8.18 3.46 -0.70
CA ALA A 36 -7.67 2.98 -1.98
C ALA A 36 -6.17 2.66 -1.84
N SER A 37 -5.80 1.40 -1.96
CA SER A 37 -4.41 0.97 -1.74
C SER A 37 -3.81 0.32 -2.97
N THR A 38 -2.49 0.43 -3.09
CA THR A 38 -1.74 -0.36 -4.06
C THR A 38 -1.68 -1.83 -3.63
N ILE A 39 -1.60 -2.75 -4.63
CA ILE A 39 -1.73 -4.20 -4.41
C ILE A 39 -0.57 -4.75 -3.58
N GLY A 40 0.68 -4.35 -3.84
CA GLY A 40 1.85 -4.93 -3.18
C GLY A 40 1.80 -4.92 -1.64
N PRO A 41 1.51 -3.79 -0.98
CA PRO A 41 1.34 -3.74 0.48
C PRO A 41 0.17 -4.58 1.00
N ILE A 42 -0.90 -4.73 0.20
CA ILE A 42 -2.04 -5.60 0.54
C ILE A 42 -1.60 -7.06 0.53
N ASP A 43 -0.99 -7.50 -0.57
CA ASP A 43 -0.54 -8.89 -0.75
C ASP A 43 0.52 -9.29 0.29
N ALA A 44 1.37 -8.33 0.70
CA ALA A 44 2.32 -8.54 1.79
C ALA A 44 1.65 -8.63 3.16
N GLY A 45 0.41 -8.14 3.32
CA GLY A 45 -0.38 -8.18 4.55
C GLY A 45 -0.19 -6.98 5.49
N ILE A 46 0.70 -6.02 5.17
CA ILE A 46 0.97 -4.88 6.06
C ILE A 46 -0.25 -3.95 6.19
N VAL A 47 -1.04 -3.80 5.12
CA VAL A 47 -2.25 -2.97 5.15
C VAL A 47 -3.23 -3.52 6.17
N GLY A 48 -3.53 -4.83 6.11
CA GLY A 48 -4.40 -5.48 7.08
C GLY A 48 -3.88 -5.37 8.53
N ALA A 49 -2.58 -5.55 8.74
CA ALA A 49 -1.98 -5.41 10.08
C ALA A 49 -2.13 -3.99 10.65
N LEU A 50 -2.03 -2.95 9.82
CA LEU A 50 -2.26 -1.56 10.23
C LEU A 50 -3.74 -1.29 10.49
N GLU A 51 -4.64 -1.82 9.67
CA GLU A 51 -6.09 -1.72 9.86
C GLU A 51 -6.53 -2.37 11.17
N ASP A 52 -6.09 -3.60 11.43
CA ASP A 52 -6.43 -4.35 12.64
C ASP A 52 -5.88 -3.66 13.91
N GLY A 53 -4.65 -3.16 13.86
CA GLY A 53 -4.04 -2.43 14.98
C GLY A 53 -4.81 -1.14 15.30
N PHE A 54 -5.20 -0.39 14.27
CA PHE A 54 -5.96 0.84 14.43
C PHE A 54 -7.39 0.57 14.95
N GLU A 55 -8.09 -0.40 14.36
CA GLU A 55 -9.44 -0.78 14.77
C GLU A 55 -9.45 -1.25 16.23
N LYS A 56 -8.46 -2.06 16.64
CA LYS A 56 -8.32 -2.55 18.02
C LYS A 56 -8.18 -1.42 19.05
N GLU A 57 -7.44 -0.35 18.69
CA GLU A 57 -7.18 0.75 19.62
C GLU A 57 -8.30 1.80 19.62
N THR A 58 -8.90 2.07 18.46
CA THR A 58 -9.81 3.21 18.29
C THR A 58 -11.28 2.84 18.12
N GLY A 59 -11.59 1.60 17.75
CA GLY A 59 -12.91 1.16 17.34
C GLY A 59 -13.33 1.64 15.95
N ILE A 60 -12.46 2.37 15.22
CA ILE A 60 -12.74 2.85 13.87
C ILE A 60 -12.24 1.81 12.87
N ARG A 61 -13.13 1.36 11.99
CA ARG A 61 -12.78 0.39 10.94
C ARG A 61 -12.19 1.07 9.73
N VAL A 62 -11.07 0.56 9.25
CA VAL A 62 -10.51 0.88 7.94
C VAL A 62 -10.62 -0.35 7.05
N ARG A 63 -11.03 -0.15 5.80
CA ARG A 63 -11.09 -1.24 4.81
C ARG A 63 -10.54 -0.75 3.49
N HIS A 64 -9.74 -1.59 2.86
CA HIS A 64 -9.06 -1.24 1.63
C HIS A 64 -9.69 -1.87 0.39
N VAL A 65 -9.47 -1.21 -0.74
CA VAL A 65 -9.65 -1.76 -2.08
C VAL A 65 -8.33 -1.67 -2.82
N GLY A 66 -7.88 -2.80 -3.35
CA GLY A 66 -6.60 -2.94 -4.05
C GLY A 66 -6.67 -2.60 -5.53
N ALA A 67 -5.70 -1.82 -6.01
CA ALA A 67 -5.49 -1.57 -7.43
C ALA A 67 -4.01 -1.24 -7.71
N GLY A 68 -3.58 -1.17 -8.98
CA GLY A 68 -2.29 -0.57 -9.30
C GLY A 68 -2.29 0.92 -8.94
N THR A 69 -1.12 1.52 -8.65
CA THR A 69 -1.01 2.90 -8.11
C THR A 69 -1.83 3.91 -8.91
N GLY A 70 -1.71 3.93 -10.24
CA GLY A 70 -2.47 4.86 -11.08
C GLY A 70 -3.97 4.63 -10.99
N ALA A 71 -4.42 3.37 -10.91
CA ALA A 71 -5.83 3.02 -10.78
C ALA A 71 -6.37 3.38 -9.39
N ALA A 72 -5.61 3.16 -8.31
CA ALA A 72 -5.99 3.55 -6.95
C ALA A 72 -6.20 5.06 -6.83
N LEU A 73 -5.27 5.86 -7.37
CA LEU A 73 -5.42 7.31 -7.45
C LEU A 73 -6.65 7.71 -8.27
N LYS A 74 -6.87 7.06 -9.42
CA LYS A 74 -8.01 7.32 -10.29
C LYS A 74 -9.36 6.99 -9.64
N MET A 75 -9.42 5.94 -8.82
CA MET A 75 -10.61 5.62 -8.02
C MET A 75 -10.88 6.73 -6.99
N ALA A 76 -9.83 7.20 -6.30
CA ALA A 76 -9.96 8.28 -5.32
C ALA A 76 -10.34 9.64 -5.94
N GLU A 77 -9.97 9.93 -7.19
CA GLU A 77 -10.39 11.12 -7.94
C GLU A 77 -11.93 11.25 -8.09
N ARG A 78 -12.67 10.15 -7.86
CA ARG A 78 -14.13 10.15 -7.88
C ARG A 78 -14.78 10.50 -6.54
N GLY A 79 -13.98 10.72 -5.48
CA GLY A 79 -14.48 11.02 -4.14
C GLY A 79 -15.18 9.85 -3.43
N GLN A 80 -14.88 8.61 -3.84
CA GLN A 80 -15.47 7.39 -3.27
C GLN A 80 -14.61 6.78 -2.16
N PHE A 81 -13.41 7.31 -1.94
CA PHE A 81 -12.46 6.89 -0.92
C PHE A 81 -12.08 8.07 -0.03
N ASP A 82 -11.71 7.78 1.20
CA ASP A 82 -11.34 8.77 2.20
C ASP A 82 -9.84 9.06 2.18
N LEU A 83 -9.05 8.04 1.82
CA LEU A 83 -7.60 8.18 1.68
C LEU A 83 -7.03 7.19 0.67
N VAL A 84 -5.79 7.46 0.26
CA VAL A 84 -5.02 6.62 -0.68
C VAL A 84 -3.71 6.21 -0.03
N LEU A 85 -3.30 4.95 -0.22
CA LEU A 85 -1.94 4.46 -0.03
C LEU A 85 -1.30 4.23 -1.40
N ALA A 86 -0.23 4.95 -1.70
CA ALA A 86 0.44 4.90 -2.99
C ALA A 86 1.97 4.88 -2.84
N HIS A 87 2.67 4.52 -3.92
CA HIS A 87 4.14 4.45 -3.98
C HIS A 87 4.72 4.95 -5.33
N ALA A 88 4.07 5.96 -5.93
CA ALA A 88 4.57 6.62 -7.14
C ALA A 88 4.58 8.13 -6.93
N LYS A 89 5.69 8.66 -6.42
CA LYS A 89 5.84 10.04 -5.97
C LYS A 89 5.30 11.07 -6.97
N SER A 90 5.64 10.94 -8.24
CA SER A 90 5.20 11.89 -9.28
C SER A 90 3.69 11.90 -9.49
N LEU A 91 3.05 10.72 -9.46
CA LEU A 91 1.58 10.60 -9.56
C LEU A 91 0.89 11.13 -8.31
N GLU A 92 1.46 10.87 -7.13
CA GLU A 92 0.95 11.36 -5.84
C GLU A 92 1.02 12.89 -5.75
N GLU A 93 2.16 13.48 -6.16
CA GLU A 93 2.34 14.93 -6.23
C GLU A 93 1.36 15.58 -7.21
N LYS A 94 1.14 14.95 -8.37
CA LYS A 94 0.12 15.41 -9.32
C LYS A 94 -1.30 15.34 -8.71
N PHE A 95 -1.66 14.25 -8.05
CA PHE A 95 -2.95 14.08 -7.38
C PHE A 95 -3.22 15.18 -6.34
N VAL A 96 -2.21 15.53 -5.56
CA VAL A 96 -2.29 16.65 -4.59
C VAL A 96 -2.36 18.00 -5.30
N LYS A 97 -1.51 18.25 -6.32
CA LYS A 97 -1.49 19.48 -7.10
C LYS A 97 -2.81 19.76 -7.79
N ASP A 98 -3.48 18.73 -8.32
CA ASP A 98 -4.78 18.82 -8.97
C ASP A 98 -5.95 18.97 -7.97
N GLY A 99 -5.64 19.02 -6.67
CA GLY A 99 -6.61 19.25 -5.60
C GLY A 99 -7.48 18.05 -5.25
N PHE A 100 -7.15 16.84 -5.69
CA PHE A 100 -7.86 15.62 -5.32
C PHE A 100 -7.47 15.12 -3.93
N GLY A 101 -6.21 15.27 -3.55
CA GLY A 101 -5.68 15.03 -2.20
C GLY A 101 -5.21 16.32 -1.56
N THR A 102 -4.93 16.29 -0.24
CA THR A 102 -4.50 17.51 0.49
C THR A 102 -2.98 17.54 0.71
N LYS A 103 -2.37 16.42 1.10
CA LYS A 103 -0.92 16.31 1.33
C LYS A 103 -0.47 14.85 1.25
N ARG A 104 0.79 14.66 0.92
CA ARG A 104 1.47 13.36 1.05
C ARG A 104 2.01 13.21 2.48
N VAL A 105 1.77 12.08 3.09
CA VAL A 105 2.34 11.72 4.40
C VAL A 105 3.15 10.44 4.23
N PRO A 106 4.49 10.52 4.13
CA PRO A 106 5.34 9.34 4.09
C PRO A 106 5.14 8.51 5.36
N ILE A 107 4.99 7.18 5.21
CA ILE A 107 4.76 6.29 6.34
C ILE A 107 5.73 5.12 6.41
N MET A 108 6.13 4.59 5.27
CA MET A 108 7.01 3.43 5.20
C MET A 108 7.70 3.35 3.84
N TYR A 109 8.68 2.48 3.75
CA TYR A 109 9.22 2.00 2.49
C TYR A 109 9.49 0.50 2.59
N ASN A 110 9.55 -0.17 1.45
CA ASN A 110 10.21 -1.45 1.25
C ASN A 110 11.29 -1.27 0.19
N ASP A 111 12.00 -2.33 -0.12
CA ASP A 111 13.04 -2.27 -1.15
C ASP A 111 12.81 -3.31 -2.24
N PHE A 112 13.33 -2.99 -3.40
CA PHE A 112 13.60 -3.95 -4.45
C PHE A 112 15.01 -4.52 -4.25
N VAL A 113 15.21 -5.73 -4.77
CA VAL A 113 16.49 -6.41 -4.83
C VAL A 113 16.73 -6.92 -6.24
N ILE A 114 18.00 -7.04 -6.64
CA ILE A 114 18.35 -7.78 -7.85
C ILE A 114 18.72 -9.18 -7.41
N VAL A 115 17.96 -10.15 -7.91
CA VAL A 115 18.22 -11.57 -7.65
C VAL A 115 18.73 -12.25 -8.92
N GLY A 116 19.48 -13.32 -8.73
CA GLY A 116 20.04 -14.13 -9.81
C GLY A 116 20.57 -15.47 -9.32
N PRO A 117 21.17 -16.27 -10.22
CA PRO A 117 21.81 -17.54 -9.86
C PRO A 117 22.90 -17.35 -8.81
N ALA A 118 23.06 -18.31 -7.91
CA ALA A 118 24.01 -18.19 -6.80
C ALA A 118 25.48 -18.15 -7.23
N ASP A 119 25.79 -18.75 -8.40
CA ASP A 119 27.11 -18.73 -9.05
C ASP A 119 27.42 -17.42 -9.79
N ASP A 120 26.42 -16.57 -9.95
CA ASP A 120 26.52 -15.19 -10.45
C ASP A 120 27.38 -15.01 -11.73
N PRO A 121 27.01 -15.60 -12.85
CA PRO A 121 27.79 -15.49 -14.08
C PRO A 121 27.94 -14.04 -14.57
N ALA A 122 27.06 -13.12 -14.18
CA ALA A 122 27.19 -11.71 -14.49
C ALA A 122 28.13 -10.96 -13.52
N GLY A 123 28.58 -11.58 -12.43
CA GLY A 123 29.54 -10.98 -11.48
C GLY A 123 29.03 -9.71 -10.82
N ILE A 124 27.75 -9.67 -10.45
CA ILE A 124 27.13 -8.49 -9.85
C ILE A 124 27.04 -8.52 -8.33
N LYS A 125 27.33 -9.66 -7.72
CA LYS A 125 27.23 -9.86 -6.29
C LYS A 125 28.04 -8.84 -5.50
N GLY A 126 27.37 -8.14 -4.60
CA GLY A 126 27.99 -7.13 -3.74
C GLY A 126 28.24 -5.79 -4.40
N MET A 127 27.82 -5.59 -5.66
CA MET A 127 27.79 -4.24 -6.25
C MET A 127 26.92 -3.30 -5.43
N LYS A 128 27.32 -2.06 -5.31
CA LYS A 128 26.67 -1.08 -4.41
C LYS A 128 25.48 -0.38 -5.04
N THR A 129 25.38 -0.40 -6.37
CA THR A 129 24.28 0.26 -7.07
C THR A 129 23.63 -0.66 -8.10
N ALA A 130 22.32 -0.55 -8.22
CA ALA A 130 21.55 -1.23 -9.26
C ALA A 130 22.05 -0.88 -10.65
N ALA A 131 22.45 0.38 -10.88
CA ALA A 131 22.97 0.84 -12.15
C ALA A 131 24.26 0.10 -12.56
N GLN A 132 25.18 -0.14 -11.62
CA GLN A 132 26.39 -0.94 -11.91
C GLN A 132 26.03 -2.38 -12.28
N ALA A 133 25.14 -3.00 -11.50
CA ALA A 133 24.72 -4.38 -11.71
C ALA A 133 23.99 -4.56 -13.05
N LEU A 134 23.06 -3.67 -13.36
CA LEU A 134 22.31 -3.74 -14.61
C LEU A 134 23.22 -3.51 -15.84
N ARG A 135 24.18 -2.59 -15.77
CA ARG A 135 25.20 -2.45 -16.82
C ARG A 135 26.04 -3.72 -16.99
N ALA A 136 26.42 -4.38 -15.90
CA ALA A 136 27.17 -5.63 -15.97
C ALA A 136 26.34 -6.77 -16.58
N ILE A 137 25.07 -6.90 -16.21
CA ILE A 137 24.14 -7.87 -16.83
C ILE A 137 24.03 -7.62 -18.34
N ALA A 138 23.79 -6.37 -18.75
CA ALA A 138 23.66 -6.01 -20.16
C ALA A 138 24.96 -6.25 -20.95
N SER A 139 26.12 -5.86 -20.43
CA SER A 139 27.41 -6.01 -21.11
C SER A 139 27.79 -7.49 -21.32
N ARG A 140 27.38 -8.37 -20.41
CA ARG A 140 27.59 -9.82 -20.52
C ARG A 140 26.45 -10.54 -21.22
N GLN A 141 25.40 -9.81 -21.61
CA GLN A 141 24.18 -10.39 -22.18
C GLN A 141 23.59 -11.53 -21.32
N ALA A 142 23.76 -11.42 -20.00
CA ALA A 142 23.22 -12.40 -19.07
C ALA A 142 21.70 -12.34 -19.04
N THR A 143 21.04 -13.47 -19.10
CA THR A 143 19.57 -13.53 -19.21
C THR A 143 18.90 -12.76 -18.07
N PHE A 144 18.06 -11.82 -18.42
CA PHE A 144 17.28 -11.01 -17.50
C PHE A 144 15.78 -11.18 -17.81
N ILE A 145 14.98 -11.47 -16.79
CA ILE A 145 13.54 -11.65 -16.92
C ILE A 145 12.83 -10.39 -16.45
N SER A 146 12.06 -9.80 -17.36
CA SER A 146 11.17 -8.67 -17.06
C SER A 146 9.73 -9.14 -16.94
N ARG A 147 8.95 -8.52 -16.05
CA ARG A 147 7.50 -8.73 -16.01
C ARG A 147 6.79 -8.22 -17.25
N GLY A 148 7.22 -7.09 -17.82
CA GLY A 148 6.67 -6.52 -19.05
C GLY A 148 5.22 -6.04 -19.00
N ASP A 149 4.54 -6.07 -17.83
CA ASP A 149 3.09 -5.91 -17.66
C ASP A 149 2.65 -4.52 -17.18
N LYS A 150 3.56 -3.55 -17.11
CA LYS A 150 3.34 -2.18 -16.59
C LYS A 150 2.87 -2.12 -15.12
N SER A 151 3.11 -3.19 -14.34
CA SER A 151 2.92 -3.18 -12.89
C SER A 151 3.93 -2.28 -12.19
N GLY A 152 3.74 -2.05 -10.88
CA GLY A 152 4.70 -1.28 -10.07
C GLY A 152 6.12 -1.85 -10.12
N THR A 153 6.27 -3.20 -10.10
CA THR A 153 7.58 -3.87 -10.24
C THR A 153 8.21 -3.61 -11.60
N HIS A 154 7.42 -3.72 -12.69
CA HIS A 154 7.94 -3.43 -14.03
C HIS A 154 8.29 -1.95 -14.21
N VAL A 155 7.51 -1.03 -13.64
CA VAL A 155 7.84 0.40 -13.67
C VAL A 155 9.15 0.67 -12.92
N ALA A 156 9.32 0.10 -11.72
CA ALA A 156 10.56 0.23 -10.95
C ALA A 156 11.76 -0.35 -11.71
N GLU A 157 11.62 -1.53 -12.32
CA GLU A 157 12.63 -2.13 -13.17
C GLU A 157 13.07 -1.16 -14.30
N MET A 158 12.10 -0.57 -15.03
CA MET A 158 12.39 0.34 -16.13
C MET A 158 13.06 1.65 -15.67
N GLU A 159 12.69 2.14 -14.47
CA GLU A 159 13.37 3.29 -13.86
C GLU A 159 14.84 2.97 -13.50
N LEU A 160 15.11 1.75 -13.01
CA LEU A 160 16.47 1.30 -12.72
C LEU A 160 17.29 1.13 -13.99
N TRP A 161 16.74 0.56 -15.08
CA TRP A 161 17.38 0.51 -16.40
C TRP A 161 17.71 1.90 -16.95
N LYS A 162 16.76 2.82 -16.82
CA LYS A 162 16.97 4.23 -17.19
C LYS A 162 18.11 4.87 -16.37
N GLY A 163 18.14 4.63 -15.06
CA GLY A 163 19.22 5.09 -14.17
C GLY A 163 20.58 4.45 -14.49
N ALA A 164 20.57 3.25 -15.06
CA ALA A 164 21.77 2.59 -15.58
C ALA A 164 22.19 3.12 -16.96
N GLU A 165 21.40 4.00 -17.60
CA GLU A 165 21.59 4.49 -18.97
C GLU A 165 21.66 3.35 -20.00
N VAL A 166 20.92 2.28 -19.76
CA VAL A 166 20.80 1.10 -20.62
C VAL A 166 19.38 0.98 -21.12
N MET A 167 19.21 0.82 -22.41
CA MET A 167 17.94 0.41 -23.00
C MET A 167 17.98 -1.12 -23.19
N PRO A 168 17.31 -1.89 -22.32
CA PRO A 168 17.39 -3.35 -22.38
C PRO A 168 16.69 -3.85 -23.64
N ALA A 169 17.40 -4.62 -24.44
CA ALA A 169 16.89 -5.20 -25.69
C ALA A 169 17.76 -6.41 -26.13
N GLY A 170 17.19 -7.22 -27.03
CA GLY A 170 17.85 -8.40 -27.54
C GLY A 170 17.48 -9.68 -26.83
N SER A 171 18.12 -10.79 -27.17
CA SER A 171 17.76 -12.14 -26.72
C SER A 171 17.99 -12.39 -25.21
N TRP A 172 18.85 -11.58 -24.59
CA TRP A 172 19.14 -11.68 -23.15
C TRP A 172 18.09 -11.02 -22.27
N TYR A 173 17.31 -10.07 -22.82
CA TYR A 173 16.23 -9.38 -22.11
C TYR A 173 14.89 -10.01 -22.48
N VAL A 174 14.39 -10.87 -21.61
CA VAL A 174 13.22 -11.70 -21.86
C VAL A 174 12.01 -11.12 -21.13
N VAL A 175 11.03 -10.66 -21.87
CA VAL A 175 9.72 -10.28 -21.33
C VAL A 175 8.94 -11.58 -21.07
N TYR A 176 8.56 -11.80 -19.82
CA TYR A 176 7.82 -12.99 -19.44
C TYR A 176 6.36 -12.90 -19.90
N GLU A 177 5.94 -13.79 -20.79
CA GLU A 177 4.60 -13.80 -21.38
C GLU A 177 3.45 -13.82 -20.34
N LYS A 178 3.70 -14.47 -19.18
CA LYS A 178 2.74 -14.53 -18.07
C LYS A 178 3.09 -13.55 -16.94
N GLY A 179 3.82 -12.48 -17.21
CA GLY A 179 4.20 -11.50 -16.19
C GLY A 179 3.03 -10.86 -15.48
N SER A 180 1.88 -10.70 -16.16
CA SER A 180 0.64 -10.22 -15.56
C SER A 180 0.05 -11.14 -14.47
N ALA A 181 0.50 -12.40 -14.38
CA ALA A 181 0.13 -13.30 -13.30
C ALA A 181 0.79 -12.92 -11.95
N GLY A 182 1.76 -12.00 -11.94
CA GLY A 182 2.30 -11.40 -10.73
C GLY A 182 3.79 -11.69 -10.46
N ASN A 183 4.25 -11.22 -9.32
CA ASN A 183 5.65 -11.29 -8.92
C ASN A 183 6.12 -12.73 -8.67
N VAL A 184 5.34 -13.53 -7.94
CA VAL A 184 5.73 -14.93 -7.61
C VAL A 184 5.89 -15.79 -8.86
N PRO A 185 4.96 -15.85 -9.82
CA PRO A 185 5.14 -16.58 -11.07
C PRO A 185 6.37 -16.11 -11.86
N THR A 186 6.62 -14.81 -11.93
CA THR A 186 7.80 -14.25 -12.61
C THR A 186 9.09 -14.71 -11.93
N LEU A 187 9.14 -14.68 -10.60
CA LEU A 187 10.31 -15.08 -9.85
C LEU A 187 10.60 -16.60 -9.97
N ARG A 188 9.57 -17.45 -9.98
CA ARG A 188 9.72 -18.87 -10.25
C ARG A 188 10.25 -19.12 -11.66
N TYR A 189 9.72 -18.46 -12.67
CA TYR A 189 10.22 -18.53 -14.04
C TYR A 189 11.69 -18.08 -14.14
N THR A 190 12.04 -16.99 -13.45
CA THR A 190 13.43 -16.52 -13.37
C THR A 190 14.34 -17.59 -12.77
N SER A 191 13.88 -18.28 -11.73
CA SER A 191 14.61 -19.39 -11.10
C SER A 191 14.79 -20.60 -12.04
N GLU A 192 13.74 -20.97 -12.78
CA GLU A 192 13.82 -22.04 -13.78
C GLU A 192 14.85 -21.73 -14.88
N LYS A 193 14.91 -20.46 -15.29
CA LYS A 193 15.84 -19.98 -16.33
C LYS A 193 17.25 -19.70 -15.81
N GLN A 194 17.47 -19.79 -14.50
CA GLN A 194 18.73 -19.37 -13.86
C GLN A 194 19.15 -17.98 -14.33
N ALA A 195 18.20 -17.05 -14.32
CA ALA A 195 18.32 -15.70 -14.86
C ALA A 195 18.29 -14.65 -13.74
N TYR A 196 18.46 -13.39 -14.12
CA TYR A 196 18.38 -12.24 -13.23
C TYR A 196 17.00 -11.57 -13.33
N THR A 197 16.58 -10.92 -12.26
CA THR A 197 15.40 -10.03 -12.26
C THR A 197 15.48 -9.03 -11.12
N VAL A 198 14.70 -7.95 -11.24
CA VAL A 198 14.37 -7.03 -10.14
C VAL A 198 13.06 -7.48 -9.51
N ILE A 199 13.04 -7.62 -8.21
CA ILE A 199 11.85 -8.05 -7.46
C ILE A 199 11.80 -7.35 -6.10
N ASP A 200 10.62 -7.15 -5.54
CA ASP A 200 10.50 -6.70 -4.16
C ASP A 200 10.95 -7.79 -3.17
N ARG A 201 11.60 -7.37 -2.08
CA ARG A 201 12.15 -8.27 -1.06
C ARG A 201 11.07 -9.16 -0.45
N ALA A 202 9.86 -8.64 -0.24
CA ALA A 202 8.78 -9.42 0.37
C ALA A 202 8.38 -10.61 -0.50
N THR A 203 8.26 -10.41 -1.82
CA THR A 203 8.03 -11.51 -2.77
C THR A 203 9.17 -12.53 -2.75
N TYR A 204 10.44 -12.07 -2.81
CA TYR A 204 11.58 -12.97 -2.74
C TYR A 204 11.53 -13.84 -1.48
N LEU A 205 11.34 -13.23 -0.31
CA LEU A 205 11.30 -13.95 0.97
C LEU A 205 10.13 -14.94 1.06
N SER A 206 9.00 -14.60 0.46
CA SER A 206 7.80 -15.45 0.50
C SER A 206 8.01 -16.82 -0.18
N VAL A 207 8.90 -16.89 -1.18
CA VAL A 207 9.18 -18.11 -1.96
C VAL A 207 10.66 -18.53 -1.93
N LYS A 208 11.49 -17.91 -1.09
CA LYS A 208 12.94 -18.15 -1.01
C LYS A 208 13.29 -19.62 -0.90
N LYS A 209 12.48 -20.41 -0.19
CA LYS A 209 12.72 -21.86 0.00
C LYS A 209 12.38 -22.71 -1.22
N GLU A 210 11.65 -22.15 -2.19
CA GLU A 210 11.14 -22.84 -3.37
C GLU A 210 11.96 -22.53 -4.63
N ILE A 211 12.87 -21.56 -4.56
CA ILE A 211 13.64 -21.06 -5.70
C ILE A 211 15.14 -21.20 -5.49
N LYS A 212 15.89 -21.24 -6.60
CA LYS A 212 17.36 -21.36 -6.59
C LYS A 212 18.03 -20.05 -7.00
N LEU A 213 17.57 -18.95 -6.40
CA LEU A 213 18.11 -17.61 -6.63
C LEU A 213 18.59 -17.01 -5.32
N ALA A 214 19.62 -16.17 -5.41
CA ALA A 214 20.17 -15.42 -4.29
C ALA A 214 19.93 -13.92 -4.51
N VAL A 215 19.82 -13.15 -3.42
CA VAL A 215 19.94 -11.69 -3.48
C VAL A 215 21.40 -11.36 -3.78
N LEU A 216 21.66 -10.67 -4.85
CA LEU A 216 23.00 -10.32 -5.32
C LEU A 216 23.31 -8.82 -5.14
N VAL A 217 22.28 -7.95 -5.30
CA VAL A 217 22.39 -6.52 -5.07
C VAL A 217 21.22 -6.02 -4.27
N GLU A 218 21.51 -5.25 -3.23
CA GLU A 218 20.56 -4.66 -2.30
C GLU A 218 21.10 -3.37 -1.69
N GLY A 219 20.24 -2.59 -1.01
CA GLY A 219 20.62 -1.41 -0.23
C GLY A 219 20.89 -0.15 -1.06
N ASP A 220 20.66 -0.16 -2.38
CA ASP A 220 20.74 1.05 -3.21
C ASP A 220 19.50 1.94 -2.96
N GLN A 221 19.74 3.25 -2.80
CA GLN A 221 18.68 4.25 -2.65
C GLN A 221 17.69 4.26 -3.83
N ALA A 222 18.17 3.95 -5.05
CA ALA A 222 17.33 3.84 -6.24
C ALA A 222 16.35 2.65 -6.20
N MET A 223 16.61 1.67 -5.35
CA MET A 223 15.75 0.50 -5.15
C MET A 223 14.75 0.67 -4.00
N LEU A 224 14.74 1.81 -3.30
CA LEU A 224 13.77 2.05 -2.24
C LEU A 224 12.41 2.45 -2.81
N ASN A 225 11.39 1.80 -2.31
CA ASN A 225 10.00 1.99 -2.72
C ASN A 225 9.22 2.69 -1.60
N PHE A 226 9.21 4.01 -1.63
CA PHE A 226 8.57 4.84 -0.63
C PHE A 226 7.05 4.88 -0.78
N MET A 227 6.34 4.75 0.32
CA MET A 227 4.88 4.73 0.38
C MET A 227 4.35 5.88 1.23
N SER A 228 3.29 6.50 0.74
CA SER A 228 2.63 7.61 1.41
C SER A 228 1.13 7.37 1.56
N LEU A 229 0.57 7.84 2.65
CA LEU A 229 -0.87 8.03 2.82
C LEU A 229 -1.25 9.46 2.38
N ILE A 230 -2.36 9.58 1.64
CA ILE A 230 -2.84 10.86 1.10
C ILE A 230 -4.32 10.97 1.42
N PRO A 231 -4.75 11.89 2.32
CA PRO A 231 -6.17 12.11 2.56
C PRO A 231 -6.82 12.77 1.34
N VAL A 232 -7.98 12.26 0.94
CA VAL A 232 -8.79 12.82 -0.14
C VAL A 232 -9.34 14.18 0.30
N ASN A 233 -9.42 15.12 -0.63
CA ASN A 233 -9.77 16.50 -0.33
C ASN A 233 -11.27 16.69 -0.08
N GLN A 234 -11.67 16.86 1.19
CA GLN A 234 -13.07 17.09 1.58
C GLN A 234 -13.67 18.35 0.99
N ALA A 235 -12.87 19.39 0.73
CA ALA A 235 -13.40 20.60 0.09
C ALA A 235 -13.90 20.34 -1.34
N LYS A 236 -13.30 19.36 -2.03
CA LYS A 236 -13.73 18.90 -3.36
C LYS A 236 -14.79 17.80 -3.28
N PHE A 237 -14.74 16.96 -2.24
CA PHE A 237 -15.60 15.79 -2.05
C PHE A 237 -16.22 15.79 -0.65
N PRO A 238 -17.33 16.50 -0.41
CA PRO A 238 -17.88 16.73 0.94
C PRO A 238 -18.27 15.45 1.72
N ARG A 239 -18.45 14.33 1.02
CA ARG A 239 -18.86 13.05 1.63
C ARG A 239 -17.71 12.24 2.22
N VAL A 240 -16.44 12.60 1.92
CA VAL A 240 -15.30 11.84 2.44
C VAL A 240 -15.15 11.99 3.95
N ASN A 241 -14.84 10.91 4.63
CA ASN A 241 -14.58 10.90 6.06
C ASN A 241 -13.17 11.42 6.37
N ARG A 242 -12.99 12.75 6.25
CA ARG A 242 -11.71 13.40 6.52
C ARG A 242 -11.22 13.17 7.94
N THR A 243 -12.11 13.19 8.93
CA THR A 243 -11.75 13.01 10.34
C THR A 243 -11.17 11.63 10.58
N GLY A 244 -11.86 10.57 10.16
CA GLY A 244 -11.37 9.19 10.27
C GLY A 244 -10.08 8.96 9.48
N ALA A 245 -9.98 9.50 8.27
CA ALA A 245 -8.76 9.42 7.45
C ALA A 245 -7.56 10.05 8.16
N LEU A 246 -7.70 11.24 8.75
CA LEU A 246 -6.62 11.90 9.49
C LEU A 246 -6.27 11.18 10.79
N GLN A 247 -7.26 10.59 11.49
CA GLN A 247 -7.00 9.76 12.66
C GLN A 247 -6.15 8.54 12.30
N PHE A 248 -6.50 7.83 11.22
CA PHE A 248 -5.72 6.69 10.74
C PHE A 248 -4.29 7.10 10.32
N ILE A 249 -4.15 8.16 9.52
CA ILE A 249 -2.85 8.68 9.10
C ILE A 249 -1.97 9.03 10.30
N ASN A 250 -2.51 9.76 11.27
CA ASN A 250 -1.76 10.18 12.46
C ASN A 250 -1.35 8.98 13.31
N TRP A 251 -2.23 7.99 13.45
CA TRP A 251 -1.94 6.75 14.16
C TRP A 251 -0.86 5.92 13.47
N VAL A 252 -0.95 5.74 12.14
CA VAL A 252 0.08 5.03 11.37
C VAL A 252 1.43 5.75 11.45
N ALA A 253 1.43 7.09 11.40
CA ALA A 253 2.65 7.89 11.45
C ALA A 253 3.26 8.02 12.85
N ALA A 254 2.52 7.71 13.93
CA ALA A 254 3.02 7.81 15.30
C ALA A 254 4.12 6.77 15.57
N ALA A 255 5.24 7.23 16.16
CA ALA A 255 6.43 6.43 16.38
C ALA A 255 6.21 5.25 17.34
N ASP A 256 5.28 5.40 18.28
CA ASP A 256 4.91 4.42 19.29
C ASP A 256 3.68 3.57 18.94
N LYS A 257 3.14 3.69 17.71
CA LYS A 257 1.95 2.99 17.24
C LYS A 257 2.19 2.29 15.90
N GLY A 258 1.61 2.79 14.82
CA GLY A 258 1.70 2.18 13.49
C GLY A 258 3.14 1.98 13.01
N GLN A 259 4.07 2.87 13.38
CA GLN A 259 5.48 2.71 13.02
C GLN A 259 6.14 1.50 13.69
N LEU A 260 5.70 1.09 14.87
CA LEU A 260 6.19 -0.15 15.51
C LEU A 260 5.69 -1.39 14.76
N ILE A 261 4.43 -1.39 14.32
CA ILE A 261 3.92 -2.48 13.48
C ILE A 261 4.75 -2.60 12.20
N ILE A 262 5.00 -1.47 11.52
CA ILE A 262 5.82 -1.45 10.29
C ILE A 262 7.23 -1.97 10.56
N ARG A 263 7.89 -1.53 11.64
CA ARG A 263 9.25 -1.95 12.03
C ARG A 263 9.38 -3.46 12.22
N ASP A 264 8.35 -4.07 12.81
CA ASP A 264 8.42 -5.48 13.23
C ASP A 264 7.74 -6.42 12.24
N PHE A 265 7.00 -5.87 11.25
CA PHE A 265 6.25 -6.67 10.29
C PHE A 265 7.15 -7.59 9.46
N GLY A 266 6.88 -8.88 9.53
CA GLY A 266 7.61 -9.92 8.81
C GLY A 266 8.73 -10.59 9.60
N LYS A 267 9.24 -9.99 10.70
CA LYS A 267 10.37 -10.54 11.47
C LYS A 267 10.10 -11.96 11.97
N ASP A 268 8.93 -12.22 12.53
CA ASP A 268 8.58 -13.53 13.07
C ASP A 268 8.55 -14.61 11.98
N LYS A 269 8.12 -14.25 10.78
CA LYS A 269 7.95 -15.20 9.68
C LYS A 269 9.21 -15.39 8.84
N TYR A 270 9.96 -14.31 8.61
CA TYR A 270 11.06 -14.28 7.66
C TYR A 270 12.43 -14.04 8.31
N GLY A 271 12.47 -13.70 9.61
CA GLY A 271 13.70 -13.35 10.34
C GLY A 271 14.18 -11.91 10.13
N GLU A 272 13.50 -11.16 9.23
CA GLU A 272 13.81 -9.79 8.88
C GLU A 272 12.53 -9.00 8.56
N PRO A 273 12.52 -7.66 8.71
CA PRO A 273 11.35 -6.85 8.41
C PRO A 273 11.13 -6.76 6.90
N LEU A 274 9.85 -6.73 6.48
CA LEU A 274 9.47 -6.53 5.08
C LEU A 274 9.27 -5.06 4.72
N PHE A 275 9.04 -4.22 5.71
CA PHE A 275 8.86 -2.77 5.57
C PHE A 275 9.66 -2.03 6.63
N PHE A 276 9.99 -0.79 6.32
CA PHE A 276 10.79 0.08 7.19
C PHE A 276 10.00 1.35 7.52
N PRO A 277 9.96 1.77 8.78
CA PRO A 277 9.31 3.02 9.19
C PRO A 277 9.91 4.23 8.51
N ASN A 278 9.04 5.18 8.07
CA ASN A 278 9.48 6.38 7.35
C ASN A 278 8.65 7.63 7.67
N SER A 279 7.96 7.67 8.80
CA SER A 279 7.26 8.88 9.20
C SER A 279 8.22 9.93 9.79
N GLU A 280 7.80 11.20 9.72
CA GLU A 280 8.54 12.29 10.36
C GLU A 280 8.68 12.07 11.88
N ALA A 281 7.61 11.58 12.53
CA ALA A 281 7.64 11.26 13.96
C ALA A 281 8.63 10.15 14.29
N TRP A 282 8.72 9.13 13.45
CA TRP A 282 9.72 8.07 13.59
C TRP A 282 11.14 8.61 13.53
N HIS A 283 11.47 9.38 12.49
CA HIS A 283 12.81 9.95 12.35
C HIS A 283 13.18 10.91 13.50
N LYS A 284 12.21 11.63 14.04
CA LYS A 284 12.43 12.47 15.23
C LYS A 284 12.71 11.63 16.49
N SER A 285 12.07 10.46 16.62
CA SER A 285 12.27 9.58 17.79
C SER A 285 13.65 8.94 17.83
N LEU A 286 14.30 8.73 16.68
CA LEU A 286 15.65 8.16 16.57
C LEU A 286 16.77 9.17 16.92
N LYS A 287 16.44 10.47 17.02
CA LYS A 287 17.40 11.55 17.32
C LYS A 287 17.42 11.92 18.80
N LYS A 288 16.56 11.32 19.58
CA LYS A 288 16.49 11.47 21.03
C LYS A 288 17.26 10.33 21.73
#